data_f5532d00e3f68846ee07aa913ed47812
#
_entry.id   f5532d00e3f68846ee07aa913ed47812
#
_cell.length_a   1.000
_cell.length_b   1.000
_cell.length_c   1.000
_cell.angle_alpha   90.00
_cell.angle_beta   90.00
_cell.angle_gamma   90.00
#
_symmetry.space_group_name_H-M   'P 1'
#
loop_
_entity.id
_entity.type
_entity.pdbx_description
1 polymer ?
#
loop_
_entity_poly.entity_id
_entity_poly.type
_entity_poly.pdbx_seq_one_letter_code
_entity_poly.pdbx_strand_id
1 'polypeptide(L)'
;NLLAALKKLVAMVKTDGYDIIHSHGARGNMMAALLAHKTGLPTVTTVHSDYRLDYLGRPLSRLTYGTINTLALRKLKYRIGVSDAMVDLLISRGFDPERLFAIYNGLDFTPRTPAMGRDDYFRSVGLEADDTCVVAGIAARLNPVKDIATLIRGFALAHKDFPKLRLLIAGDGEEMDNLKALAAELGVSKEVCFAGWISDTDSFYH
;
A
#
# COMPACT_ATOMS: atom_id res chain seq x y z
N ASN A 1 7.10 -23.29 7.45
CA ASN A 1 6.63 -23.65 8.78
C ASN A 1 7.04 -22.56 9.79
N LEU A 2 6.05 -21.96 10.46
CA LEU A 2 6.24 -20.82 11.38
C LEU A 2 7.21 -21.16 12.54
N LEU A 3 7.08 -22.36 13.09
CA LEU A 3 7.95 -22.81 14.21
C LEU A 3 9.41 -22.96 13.77
N ALA A 4 9.65 -23.46 12.57
CA ALA A 4 11.01 -23.54 12.03
C ALA A 4 11.63 -22.16 11.80
N ALA A 5 10.85 -21.21 11.26
CA ALA A 5 11.26 -19.82 11.09
C ALA A 5 11.60 -19.17 12.45
N LEU A 6 10.75 -19.36 13.46
CA LEU A 6 11.00 -18.83 14.81
C LEU A 6 12.28 -19.42 15.43
N LYS A 7 12.50 -20.73 15.33
CA LYS A 7 13.73 -21.37 15.81
C LYS A 7 14.97 -20.80 15.14
N LYS A 8 14.92 -20.60 13.80
CA LYS A 8 16.02 -19.98 13.05
C LYS A 8 16.30 -18.55 13.51
N LEU A 9 15.25 -17.73 13.68
CA LEU A 9 15.39 -16.35 14.14
C LEU A 9 15.95 -16.27 15.56
N VAL A 10 15.52 -17.15 16.49
CA VAL A 10 16.08 -17.21 17.83
C VAL A 10 17.57 -17.57 17.79
N ALA A 11 17.97 -18.52 16.94
CA ALA A 11 19.37 -18.88 16.76
C ALA A 11 20.17 -17.68 16.24
N MET A 12 19.71 -17.01 15.19
CA MET A 12 20.36 -15.82 14.63
C MET A 12 20.56 -14.73 15.69
N VAL A 13 19.51 -14.39 16.44
CA VAL A 13 19.60 -13.37 17.49
C VAL A 13 20.68 -13.71 18.53
N LYS A 14 20.79 -14.98 18.91
CA LYS A 14 21.78 -15.43 19.89
C LYS A 14 23.22 -15.47 19.35
N THR A 15 23.37 -15.78 18.05
CA THR A 15 24.68 -15.92 17.41
C THR A 15 25.24 -14.59 16.96
N ASP A 16 24.41 -13.73 16.40
CA ASP A 16 24.84 -12.54 15.66
C ASP A 16 24.79 -11.25 16.51
N GLY A 17 24.26 -11.32 17.75
CA GLY A 17 24.34 -10.24 18.75
C GLY A 17 23.47 -9.03 18.41
N TYR A 18 22.22 -9.26 17.96
CA TYR A 18 21.26 -8.17 17.70
C TYR A 18 20.74 -7.54 18.99
N ASP A 19 20.56 -6.21 18.97
CA ASP A 19 20.09 -5.41 20.10
C ASP A 19 18.59 -5.08 20.05
N ILE A 20 17.99 -5.12 18.87
CA ILE A 20 16.60 -4.74 18.65
C ILE A 20 15.96 -5.60 17.55
N ILE A 21 14.66 -5.81 17.66
CA ILE A 21 13.85 -6.48 16.66
C ILE A 21 12.95 -5.45 15.98
N HIS A 22 13.13 -5.21 14.68
CA HIS A 22 12.24 -4.36 13.88
C HIS A 22 11.38 -5.21 12.95
N SER A 23 10.07 -5.01 12.98
CA SER A 23 9.11 -5.78 12.19
C SER A 23 8.23 -4.90 11.30
N HIS A 24 7.71 -5.51 10.24
CA HIS A 24 6.76 -4.89 9.32
C HIS A 24 5.62 -5.86 9.00
N GLY A 25 4.40 -5.33 9.02
CA GLY A 25 3.18 -6.07 8.65
C GLY A 25 2.78 -7.18 9.63
N ALA A 26 1.59 -7.72 9.46
CA ALA A 26 0.93 -8.62 10.42
C ALA A 26 1.75 -9.86 10.77
N ARG A 27 2.34 -10.54 9.78
CA ARG A 27 3.16 -11.75 10.01
C ARG A 27 4.47 -11.42 10.71
N GLY A 28 5.12 -10.30 10.34
CA GLY A 28 6.32 -9.81 10.99
C GLY A 28 6.05 -9.46 12.45
N ASN A 29 4.96 -8.76 12.74
CA ASN A 29 4.55 -8.36 14.08
C ASN A 29 4.32 -9.58 15.00
N MET A 30 3.63 -10.60 14.50
CA MET A 30 3.42 -11.84 15.24
C MET A 30 4.76 -12.54 15.56
N MET A 31 5.64 -12.64 14.56
CA MET A 31 6.96 -13.25 14.76
C MET A 31 7.82 -12.44 15.72
N ALA A 32 7.82 -11.10 15.63
CA ALA A 32 8.54 -10.23 16.53
C ALA A 32 8.07 -10.36 17.99
N ALA A 33 6.75 -10.45 18.21
CA ALA A 33 6.19 -10.65 19.55
C ALA A 33 6.63 -12.00 20.16
N LEU A 34 6.65 -13.08 19.37
CA LEU A 34 7.12 -14.39 19.81
C LEU A 34 8.63 -14.40 20.06
N LEU A 35 9.40 -13.73 19.19
CA LEU A 35 10.85 -13.64 19.29
C LEU A 35 11.26 -12.83 20.52
N ALA A 36 10.61 -11.69 20.76
CA ALA A 36 10.83 -10.86 21.96
C ALA A 36 10.60 -11.64 23.25
N HIS A 37 9.55 -12.44 23.31
CA HIS A 37 9.27 -13.29 24.46
C HIS A 37 10.39 -14.31 24.73
N LYS A 38 11.07 -14.79 23.68
CA LYS A 38 12.16 -15.79 23.82
C LYS A 38 13.54 -15.19 24.03
N THR A 39 13.75 -13.94 23.63
CA THR A 39 15.08 -13.30 23.64
C THR A 39 15.18 -12.13 24.62
N GLY A 40 14.06 -11.58 25.06
CA GLY A 40 14.01 -10.37 25.90
C GLY A 40 14.36 -9.08 25.17
N LEU A 41 14.64 -9.13 23.86
CA LEU A 41 15.03 -7.94 23.09
C LEU A 41 13.87 -6.96 22.94
N PRO A 42 14.16 -5.64 22.94
CA PRO A 42 13.19 -4.63 22.61
C PRO A 42 12.70 -4.77 21.16
N THR A 43 11.44 -4.43 20.96
CA THR A 43 10.79 -4.54 19.64
C THR A 43 10.25 -3.21 19.17
N VAL A 44 10.39 -2.95 17.88
CA VAL A 44 9.73 -1.86 17.18
C VAL A 44 9.01 -2.40 15.94
N THR A 45 7.91 -1.78 15.55
CA THR A 45 7.24 -2.08 14.28
C THR A 45 6.89 -0.80 13.55
N THR A 46 6.98 -0.82 12.21
CA THR A 46 6.45 0.26 11.37
C THR A 46 5.06 -0.11 10.88
N VAL A 47 4.11 0.79 11.12
CA VAL A 47 2.71 0.70 10.69
C VAL A 47 2.55 1.56 9.44
N HIS A 48 2.40 0.90 8.28
CA HIS A 48 2.35 1.54 6.96
C HIS A 48 0.94 1.88 6.49
N SER A 49 -0.08 1.25 7.08
CA SER A 49 -1.49 1.40 6.71
C SER A 49 -2.38 1.22 7.92
N ASP A 50 -3.65 1.57 7.78
CA ASP A 50 -4.66 1.19 8.76
C ASP A 50 -4.80 -0.33 8.82
N TYR A 51 -4.17 -0.96 9.81
CA TYR A 51 -4.14 -2.41 9.98
C TYR A 51 -5.53 -3.05 10.11
N ARG A 52 -6.59 -2.26 10.42
CA ARG A 52 -7.97 -2.76 10.46
C ARG A 52 -8.60 -2.88 9.08
N LEU A 53 -8.04 -2.17 8.09
CA LEU A 53 -8.48 -2.20 6.70
C LEU A 53 -7.71 -3.21 5.84
N ASP A 54 -6.58 -3.75 6.33
CA ASP A 54 -5.73 -4.68 5.57
C ASP A 54 -6.48 -5.93 5.06
N TYR A 55 -7.61 -6.27 5.70
CA TYR A 55 -8.46 -7.41 5.35
C TYR A 55 -9.87 -6.99 4.94
N LEU A 56 -10.02 -5.78 4.38
CA LEU A 56 -11.29 -5.30 3.84
C LEU A 56 -11.73 -6.24 2.70
N GLY A 57 -13.01 -6.63 2.69
CA GLY A 57 -13.54 -7.61 1.73
C GLY A 57 -13.25 -9.09 2.06
N ARG A 58 -12.47 -9.39 3.12
CA ARG A 58 -12.08 -10.76 3.53
C ARG A 58 -12.45 -11.04 4.99
N PRO A 59 -13.72 -11.32 5.31
CA PRO A 59 -14.22 -11.37 6.69
C PRO A 59 -13.54 -12.43 7.56
N LEU A 60 -13.25 -13.62 7.03
CA LEU A 60 -12.54 -14.67 7.78
C LEU A 60 -11.11 -14.28 8.09
N SER A 61 -10.40 -13.68 7.13
CA SER A 61 -9.03 -13.19 7.35
C SER A 61 -8.99 -12.03 8.34
N ARG A 62 -10.01 -11.17 8.34
CA ARG A 62 -10.17 -10.07 9.30
C ARG A 62 -10.34 -10.61 10.72
N LEU A 63 -11.19 -11.63 10.89
CA LEU A 63 -11.44 -12.24 12.21
C LEU A 63 -10.19 -12.95 12.76
N THR A 64 -9.40 -13.60 11.92
CA THR A 64 -8.22 -14.36 12.33
C THR A 64 -6.95 -13.51 12.34
N TYR A 65 -6.44 -13.15 11.16
CA TYR A 65 -5.18 -12.40 11.04
C TYR A 65 -5.28 -10.96 11.56
N GLY A 66 -6.44 -10.30 11.40
CA GLY A 66 -6.67 -8.97 11.94
C GLY A 66 -6.60 -8.95 13.47
N THR A 67 -7.22 -9.94 14.13
CA THR A 67 -7.18 -10.09 15.59
C THR A 67 -5.76 -10.43 16.07
N ILE A 68 -5.09 -11.38 15.41
CA ILE A 68 -3.71 -11.76 15.74
C ILE A 68 -2.76 -10.57 15.59
N ASN A 69 -2.89 -9.80 14.50
CA ASN A 69 -2.07 -8.60 14.29
C ASN A 69 -2.33 -7.54 15.36
N THR A 70 -3.58 -7.29 15.73
CA THR A 70 -3.95 -6.34 16.79
C THR A 70 -3.31 -6.73 18.12
N LEU A 71 -3.37 -8.02 18.49
CA LEU A 71 -2.75 -8.54 19.71
C LEU A 71 -1.22 -8.45 19.65
N ALA A 72 -0.62 -8.78 18.50
CA ALA A 72 0.80 -8.66 18.30
C ALA A 72 1.27 -7.21 18.44
N LEU A 73 0.59 -6.27 17.74
CA LEU A 73 0.88 -4.84 17.84
C LEU A 73 0.84 -4.32 19.28
N ARG A 74 -0.08 -4.79 20.11
CA ARG A 74 -0.16 -4.40 21.54
C ARG A 74 0.99 -4.94 22.38
N LYS A 75 1.58 -6.06 21.98
CA LYS A 75 2.71 -6.70 22.70
C LYS A 75 4.08 -6.13 22.33
N LEU A 76 4.21 -5.49 21.18
CA LEU A 76 5.46 -4.86 20.77
C LEU A 76 5.73 -3.61 21.62
N LYS A 77 7.01 -3.33 21.89
CA LYS A 77 7.40 -2.26 22.82
C LYS A 77 7.20 -0.87 22.21
N TYR A 78 7.61 -0.68 20.94
CA TYR A 78 7.55 0.60 20.25
C TYR A 78 6.87 0.45 18.89
N ARG A 79 6.28 1.55 18.37
CA ARG A 79 5.63 1.61 17.07
C ARG A 79 6.02 2.89 16.37
N ILE A 80 6.25 2.77 15.07
CA ILE A 80 6.49 3.89 14.15
C ILE A 80 5.26 3.99 13.26
N GLY A 81 4.62 5.16 13.24
CA GLY A 81 3.64 5.52 12.21
C GLY A 81 4.34 6.23 11.07
N VAL A 82 4.00 5.92 9.82
CA VAL A 82 4.61 6.55 8.64
C VAL A 82 4.14 7.99 8.38
N SER A 83 3.31 8.53 9.26
CA SER A 83 2.86 9.93 9.27
C SER A 83 2.31 10.29 10.65
N ASP A 84 2.16 11.60 10.94
CA ASP A 84 1.51 12.08 12.16
C ASP A 84 0.07 11.56 12.24
N ALA A 85 -0.68 11.61 11.14
CA ALA A 85 -2.05 11.08 11.08
C ALA A 85 -2.11 9.58 11.43
N MET A 86 -1.08 8.79 11.10
CA MET A 86 -1.00 7.38 11.49
C MET A 86 -0.76 7.24 13.00
N VAL A 87 0.08 8.09 13.59
CA VAL A 87 0.30 8.13 15.04
C VAL A 87 -0.98 8.52 15.76
N ASP A 88 -1.68 9.57 15.33
CA ASP A 88 -2.96 10.01 15.89
C ASP A 88 -4.02 8.89 15.83
N LEU A 89 -4.08 8.19 14.69
CA LEU A 89 -4.95 7.02 14.53
C LEU A 89 -4.61 5.92 15.55
N LEU A 90 -3.34 5.65 15.80
CA LEU A 90 -2.93 4.64 16.79
C LEU A 90 -3.25 5.10 18.22
N ILE A 91 -3.05 6.38 18.55
CA ILE A 91 -3.44 6.98 19.84
C ILE A 91 -4.95 6.83 20.05
N SER A 92 -5.76 7.18 19.06
CA SER A 92 -7.24 7.04 19.11
C SER A 92 -7.70 5.59 19.33
N ARG A 93 -6.85 4.61 19.03
CA ARG A 93 -7.07 3.18 19.25
C ARG A 93 -6.53 2.65 20.59
N GLY A 94 -6.04 3.55 21.44
CA GLY A 94 -5.56 3.26 22.78
C GLY A 94 -4.14 2.68 22.84
N PHE A 95 -3.29 3.03 21.87
CA PHE A 95 -1.85 2.81 21.99
C PHE A 95 -1.22 3.94 22.79
N ASP A 96 -0.19 3.60 23.56
CA ASP A 96 0.56 4.50 24.44
C ASP A 96 1.35 5.54 23.61
N PRO A 97 1.07 6.85 23.75
CA PRO A 97 1.75 7.90 23.00
C PRO A 97 3.27 7.94 23.26
N GLU A 98 3.73 7.59 24.47
CA GLU A 98 5.17 7.59 24.80
C GLU A 98 5.97 6.50 24.06
N ARG A 99 5.26 5.59 23.40
CA ARG A 99 5.85 4.48 22.64
C ARG A 99 5.51 4.54 21.14
N LEU A 100 5.09 5.71 20.68
CA LEU A 100 4.74 5.99 19.30
C LEU A 100 5.63 7.09 18.73
N PHE A 101 6.09 6.89 17.50
CA PHE A 101 6.97 7.83 16.81
C PHE A 101 6.44 8.03 15.38
N ALA A 102 6.37 9.27 14.93
CA ALA A 102 6.12 9.58 13.52
C ALA A 102 7.46 9.59 12.78
N ILE A 103 7.66 8.64 11.87
CA ILE A 103 8.84 8.60 11.00
C ILE A 103 8.34 8.37 9.58
N TYR A 104 8.45 9.42 8.75
CA TYR A 104 8.00 9.40 7.37
C TYR A 104 8.86 8.50 6.51
N ASN A 105 8.27 7.90 5.47
CA ASN A 105 9.03 7.14 4.49
C ASN A 105 10.04 8.05 3.79
N GLY A 106 11.27 7.58 3.68
CA GLY A 106 12.30 8.27 2.89
C GLY A 106 11.98 8.16 1.39
N LEU A 107 12.23 9.24 0.67
CA LEU A 107 12.16 9.31 -0.78
C LEU A 107 13.50 9.75 -1.34
N ASP A 108 13.90 9.15 -2.44
CA ASP A 108 15.04 9.62 -3.24
C ASP A 108 14.53 10.66 -4.24
N PHE A 109 14.92 11.91 -4.04
CA PHE A 109 14.57 13.04 -4.92
C PHE A 109 15.57 13.25 -6.06
N THR A 110 16.52 12.35 -6.28
CA THR A 110 17.41 12.41 -7.43
C THR A 110 16.58 12.40 -8.72
N PRO A 111 16.75 13.40 -9.62
CA PRO A 111 16.03 13.42 -10.88
C PRO A 111 16.24 12.12 -11.66
N ARG A 112 15.16 11.48 -12.05
CA ARG A 112 15.21 10.27 -12.88
C ARG A 112 14.84 10.62 -14.30
N THR A 113 15.56 10.01 -15.25
CA THR A 113 15.23 10.14 -16.66
C THR A 113 14.25 9.04 -17.03
N PRO A 114 13.06 9.37 -17.57
CA PRO A 114 12.13 8.36 -18.04
C PRO A 114 12.73 7.57 -19.19
N ALA A 115 12.42 6.28 -19.27
CA ALA A 115 12.89 5.43 -20.38
C ALA A 115 12.18 5.77 -21.69
N MET A 116 10.97 6.34 -21.61
CA MET A 116 10.15 6.74 -22.77
C MET A 116 9.65 8.16 -22.60
N GLY A 117 9.50 8.88 -23.71
CA GLY A 117 8.73 10.12 -23.74
C GLY A 117 7.22 9.85 -23.56
N ARG A 118 6.48 10.89 -23.19
CA ARG A 118 5.04 10.83 -22.88
C ARG A 118 4.21 10.09 -23.94
N ASP A 119 4.36 10.45 -25.21
CA ASP A 119 3.55 9.89 -26.29
C ASP A 119 3.90 8.41 -26.59
N ASP A 120 5.18 8.07 -26.50
CA ASP A 120 5.62 6.68 -26.63
C ASP A 120 5.09 5.82 -25.48
N TYR A 121 5.10 6.36 -24.27
CA TYR A 121 4.56 5.69 -23.11
C TYR A 121 3.06 5.46 -23.24
N PHE A 122 2.27 6.47 -23.62
CA PHE A 122 0.82 6.33 -23.82
C PHE A 122 0.49 5.29 -24.89
N ARG A 123 1.22 5.30 -26.00
CA ARG A 123 1.07 4.27 -27.05
C ARG A 123 1.40 2.87 -26.52
N SER A 124 2.45 2.74 -25.70
CA SER A 124 2.88 1.44 -25.15
C SER A 124 1.85 0.81 -24.22
N VAL A 125 1.07 1.62 -23.51
CA VAL A 125 0.00 1.16 -22.58
C VAL A 125 -1.39 1.18 -23.20
N GLY A 126 -1.52 1.62 -24.47
CA GLY A 126 -2.79 1.67 -25.19
C GLY A 126 -3.70 2.84 -24.80
N LEU A 127 -3.15 3.93 -24.27
CA LEU A 127 -3.89 5.15 -23.98
C LEU A 127 -3.96 6.05 -25.21
N GLU A 128 -5.16 6.33 -25.70
CA GLU A 128 -5.40 7.31 -26.77
C GLU A 128 -5.44 8.72 -26.17
N ALA A 129 -4.33 9.45 -26.28
CA ALA A 129 -4.22 10.83 -25.83
C ALA A 129 -3.28 11.61 -26.75
N ASP A 130 -3.66 12.83 -27.08
CA ASP A 130 -2.84 13.82 -27.81
C ASP A 130 -2.30 14.90 -26.86
N ASP A 131 -1.52 15.85 -27.40
CA ASP A 131 -0.92 16.96 -26.64
C ASP A 131 -1.93 17.90 -26.00
N THR A 132 -3.19 17.83 -26.41
CA THR A 132 -4.27 18.64 -25.86
C THR A 132 -5.02 17.93 -24.73
N CYS A 133 -4.72 16.64 -24.52
CA CYS A 133 -5.32 15.84 -23.45
C CYS A 133 -4.62 16.09 -22.11
N VAL A 134 -5.44 16.20 -21.06
CA VAL A 134 -4.96 16.14 -19.68
C VAL A 134 -5.12 14.71 -19.20
N VAL A 135 -4.03 14.11 -18.75
CA VAL A 135 -4.03 12.71 -18.25
C VAL A 135 -3.90 12.72 -16.73
N ALA A 136 -4.93 12.23 -16.06
CA ALA A 136 -4.83 11.89 -14.64
C ALA A 136 -4.33 10.44 -14.52
N GLY A 137 -3.33 10.19 -13.64
CA GLY A 137 -2.75 8.86 -13.47
C GLY A 137 -2.78 8.39 -12.02
N ILE A 138 -2.95 7.07 -11.83
CA ILE A 138 -2.77 6.41 -10.55
C ILE A 138 -2.05 5.08 -10.73
N ALA A 139 -1.02 4.85 -9.91
CA ALA A 139 -0.35 3.55 -9.81
C ALA A 139 -0.66 2.93 -8.45
N ALA A 140 -1.46 1.87 -8.41
CA ALA A 140 -1.89 1.25 -7.18
C ALA A 140 -2.31 -0.21 -7.38
N ARG A 141 -2.28 -1.01 -6.30
CA ARG A 141 -2.93 -2.31 -6.31
C ARG A 141 -4.45 -2.11 -6.42
N LEU A 142 -5.11 -2.84 -7.33
CA LEU A 142 -6.55 -2.74 -7.55
C LEU A 142 -7.29 -3.63 -6.55
N ASN A 143 -7.44 -3.10 -5.33
CA ASN A 143 -8.17 -3.75 -4.24
C ASN A 143 -9.13 -2.77 -3.56
N PRO A 144 -10.09 -3.23 -2.74
CA PRO A 144 -11.10 -2.37 -2.13
C PRO A 144 -10.54 -1.23 -1.28
N VAL A 145 -9.35 -1.42 -0.67
CA VAL A 145 -8.71 -0.39 0.19
C VAL A 145 -8.27 0.85 -0.60
N LYS A 146 -7.98 0.70 -1.89
CA LYS A 146 -7.52 1.80 -2.76
C LYS A 146 -8.68 2.61 -3.35
N ASP A 147 -9.89 2.09 -3.28
CA ASP A 147 -11.13 2.76 -3.69
C ASP A 147 -11.06 3.41 -5.08
N ILE A 148 -10.49 2.68 -6.04
CA ILE A 148 -10.38 3.14 -7.44
C ILE A 148 -11.76 3.37 -8.06
N ALA A 149 -12.80 2.70 -7.56
CA ALA A 149 -14.17 2.91 -8.01
C ALA A 149 -14.63 4.37 -7.81
N THR A 150 -14.32 4.97 -6.65
CA THR A 150 -14.60 6.39 -6.40
C THR A 150 -13.84 7.30 -7.36
N LEU A 151 -12.58 7.00 -7.69
CA LEU A 151 -11.81 7.74 -8.69
C LEU A 151 -12.49 7.68 -10.07
N ILE A 152 -12.92 6.51 -10.56
CA ILE A 152 -13.59 6.34 -11.86
C ILE A 152 -14.92 7.11 -11.89
N ARG A 153 -15.71 7.08 -10.80
CA ARG A 153 -16.95 7.86 -10.71
C ARG A 153 -16.69 9.37 -10.77
N GLY A 154 -15.68 9.85 -10.02
CA GLY A 154 -15.26 11.25 -10.06
C GLY A 154 -14.76 11.67 -11.45
N PHE A 155 -13.95 10.81 -12.09
CA PHE A 155 -13.47 11.01 -13.44
C PHE A 155 -14.64 11.13 -14.45
N ALA A 156 -15.62 10.22 -14.38
CA ALA A 156 -16.78 10.24 -15.29
C ALA A 156 -17.61 11.50 -15.15
N LEU A 157 -17.68 12.08 -13.95
CA LEU A 157 -18.33 13.39 -13.74
C LEU A 157 -17.52 14.52 -14.38
N ALA A 158 -16.22 14.58 -14.10
CA ALA A 158 -15.34 15.61 -14.63
C ALA A 158 -15.20 15.56 -16.16
N HIS A 159 -15.19 14.34 -16.73
CA HIS A 159 -15.07 14.16 -18.18
C HIS A 159 -16.22 14.81 -18.97
N LYS A 160 -17.42 14.96 -18.38
CA LYS A 160 -18.56 15.64 -19.02
C LYS A 160 -18.24 17.11 -19.33
N ASP A 161 -17.53 17.77 -18.44
CA ASP A 161 -17.15 19.18 -18.56
C ASP A 161 -15.80 19.34 -19.28
N PHE A 162 -14.95 18.31 -19.24
CA PHE A 162 -13.60 18.29 -19.80
C PHE A 162 -13.41 17.05 -20.71
N PRO A 163 -13.92 17.05 -21.97
CA PRO A 163 -13.90 15.88 -22.86
C PRO A 163 -12.48 15.39 -23.24
N LYS A 164 -11.46 16.23 -23.04
CA LYS A 164 -10.05 15.89 -23.27
C LYS A 164 -9.35 15.30 -22.03
N LEU A 165 -10.07 15.10 -20.94
CA LEU A 165 -9.54 14.40 -19.77
C LEU A 165 -9.42 12.89 -20.07
N ARG A 166 -8.31 12.29 -19.66
CA ARG A 166 -8.05 10.85 -19.73
C ARG A 166 -7.67 10.33 -18.35
N LEU A 167 -7.96 9.06 -18.08
CA LEU A 167 -7.55 8.40 -16.82
C LEU A 167 -6.69 7.19 -17.14
N LEU A 168 -5.47 7.18 -16.59
CA LEU A 168 -4.54 6.07 -16.71
C LEU A 168 -4.40 5.37 -15.36
N ILE A 169 -4.80 4.10 -15.30
CA ILE A 169 -4.76 3.27 -14.10
C ILE A 169 -3.72 2.18 -14.29
N ALA A 170 -2.60 2.29 -13.56
CA ALA A 170 -1.55 1.29 -13.53
C ALA A 170 -1.65 0.43 -12.27
N GLY A 171 -1.48 -0.87 -12.44
CA GLY A 171 -1.53 -1.86 -11.38
C GLY A 171 -2.46 -3.03 -11.70
N ASP A 172 -2.50 -3.99 -10.78
CA ASP A 172 -3.32 -5.20 -10.91
C ASP A 172 -3.97 -5.52 -9.56
N GLY A 173 -5.00 -6.35 -9.57
CA GLY A 173 -5.70 -6.79 -8.37
C GLY A 173 -7.08 -7.36 -8.62
N GLU A 174 -7.69 -7.83 -7.55
CA GLU A 174 -8.99 -8.52 -7.54
C GLU A 174 -10.17 -7.67 -8.03
N GLU A 175 -10.03 -6.33 -8.08
CA GLU A 175 -11.06 -5.41 -8.54
C GLU A 175 -10.98 -5.07 -10.04
N MET A 176 -9.98 -5.55 -10.79
CA MET A 176 -9.76 -5.19 -12.19
C MET A 176 -11.02 -5.30 -13.04
N ASP A 177 -11.70 -6.44 -12.99
CA ASP A 177 -12.89 -6.71 -13.83
C ASP A 177 -14.08 -5.84 -13.40
N ASN A 178 -14.27 -5.64 -12.08
CA ASN A 178 -15.32 -4.79 -11.53
C ASN A 178 -15.10 -3.33 -11.95
N LEU A 179 -13.86 -2.84 -11.94
CA LEU A 179 -13.51 -1.47 -12.32
C LEU A 179 -13.69 -1.23 -13.82
N LYS A 180 -13.35 -2.21 -14.67
CA LYS A 180 -13.62 -2.15 -16.11
C LYS A 180 -15.12 -2.13 -16.40
N ALA A 181 -15.90 -2.99 -15.70
CA ALA A 181 -17.35 -2.98 -15.82
C ALA A 181 -17.97 -1.63 -15.39
N LEU A 182 -17.46 -1.04 -14.29
CA LEU A 182 -17.88 0.29 -13.83
C LEU A 182 -17.60 1.38 -14.86
N ALA A 183 -16.41 1.38 -15.48
CA ALA A 183 -16.07 2.34 -16.53
C ALA A 183 -17.01 2.19 -17.76
N ALA A 184 -17.40 0.96 -18.10
CA ALA A 184 -18.38 0.69 -19.17
C ALA A 184 -19.78 1.18 -18.79
N GLU A 185 -20.25 0.91 -17.57
CA GLU A 185 -21.54 1.40 -17.05
C GLU A 185 -21.64 2.92 -17.09
N LEU A 186 -20.55 3.61 -16.76
CA LEU A 186 -20.46 5.07 -16.76
C LEU A 186 -20.20 5.69 -18.15
N GLY A 187 -20.02 4.86 -19.18
CA GLY A 187 -19.81 5.29 -20.58
C GLY A 187 -18.44 5.92 -20.84
N VAL A 188 -17.41 5.62 -20.02
CA VAL A 188 -16.07 6.20 -20.13
C VAL A 188 -14.97 5.16 -20.41
N SER A 189 -15.33 4.01 -20.97
CA SER A 189 -14.38 2.92 -21.25
C SER A 189 -13.24 3.29 -22.20
N LYS A 190 -13.48 4.24 -23.11
CA LYS A 190 -12.48 4.69 -24.09
C LYS A 190 -11.48 5.68 -23.47
N GLU A 191 -11.92 6.40 -22.47
CA GLU A 191 -11.18 7.46 -21.80
C GLU A 191 -10.41 6.97 -20.56
N VAL A 192 -10.73 5.75 -20.08
CA VAL A 192 -10.07 5.09 -18.95
C VAL A 192 -9.20 3.94 -19.47
N CYS A 193 -7.89 4.11 -19.37
CA CYS A 193 -6.92 3.07 -19.73
C CYS A 193 -6.47 2.29 -18.49
N PHE A 194 -6.57 0.97 -18.55
CA PHE A 194 -6.02 0.06 -17.55
C PHE A 194 -4.72 -0.54 -18.07
N ALA A 195 -3.59 0.04 -17.67
CA ALA A 195 -2.26 -0.36 -18.14
C ALA A 195 -1.77 -1.71 -17.57
N GLY A 196 -2.48 -2.26 -16.56
CA GLY A 196 -2.00 -3.44 -15.85
C GLY A 196 -0.77 -3.15 -15.01
N TRP A 197 -0.02 -4.21 -14.67
CA TRP A 197 1.23 -4.05 -13.93
C TRP A 197 2.29 -3.35 -14.78
N ILE A 198 2.90 -2.29 -14.23
CA ILE A 198 3.99 -1.55 -14.86
C ILE A 198 5.28 -1.70 -14.05
N SER A 199 6.42 -1.75 -14.72
CA SER A 199 7.75 -1.71 -14.11
C SER A 199 8.43 -0.36 -14.28
N ASP A 200 8.11 0.37 -15.36
CA ASP A 200 8.63 1.69 -15.66
C ASP A 200 7.73 2.78 -15.03
N THR A 201 7.94 2.98 -13.73
CA THR A 201 7.22 4.02 -12.98
C THR A 201 7.74 5.42 -13.30
N ASP A 202 8.99 5.56 -13.74
CA ASP A 202 9.58 6.86 -14.04
C ASP A 202 8.92 7.47 -15.30
N SER A 203 8.69 6.66 -16.36
CA SER A 203 7.92 7.10 -17.53
C SER A 203 6.43 7.32 -17.24
N PHE A 204 5.85 6.58 -16.28
CA PHE A 204 4.46 6.77 -15.86
C PHE A 204 4.22 8.14 -15.19
N TYR A 205 5.17 8.62 -14.40
CA TYR A 205 5.04 9.88 -13.64
C TYR A 205 5.61 11.11 -14.37
N HIS A 206 6.22 10.94 -15.53
CA HIS A 206 6.77 12.01 -16.35
C HIS A 206 5.73 12.57 -17.31
#